data_971994fd184bcb6927ec6360d2f8b06e
#
_entry.id   971994fd184bcb6927ec6360d2f8b06e
#
_cell.length_a   1.000
_cell.length_b   1.000
_cell.length_c   1.000
_cell.angle_alpha   90.00
_cell.angle_beta   90.00
_cell.angle_gamma   90.00
#
_symmetry.space_group_name_H-M   'P 1'
#
loop_
_entity.id
_entity.type
_entity.pdbx_description
1 polymer ?
#
loop_
_entity_poly.entity_id
_entity_poly.type
_entity_poly.pdbx_seq_one_letter_code
_entity_poly.pdbx_strand_id
1 'polypeptide(L)'
;MDGRTKKRMLAPASEGGFSNTPLRQRLKEALLQRIIGGHYDPGERLVELRIAEEFGTSQGPVREALRELEATGLVTNIPRRGTYVCDVMSEGLREIYTVRGALEEQATRIATRRGSCDLDFLRGEVERMRLAAVAGDTLALVEHSVSFHRAIMEAAGNRLLFNIWQSLRIETRTTITMLVEGLDLVEIALSHEPIVAAIAGGDAELAARVAREHQDWFERLPVPSSSNTR
;
A
#
# COMPACT_ATOMS: atom_id res chain seq x y z
N MET A 1 -18.29 -12.62 -38.78
CA MET A 1 -17.28 -13.47 -38.12
C MET A 1 -17.07 -12.89 -36.74
N ASP A 2 -17.64 -13.57 -35.77
CA ASP A 2 -17.82 -13.09 -34.39
C ASP A 2 -16.62 -13.53 -33.55
N GLY A 3 -15.75 -12.58 -33.24
CA GLY A 3 -14.51 -12.78 -32.47
C GLY A 3 -14.71 -12.42 -30.99
N ARG A 4 -15.54 -13.15 -30.26
CA ARG A 4 -15.62 -13.04 -28.80
C ARG A 4 -14.40 -13.71 -28.17
N THR A 5 -13.46 -12.89 -27.74
CA THR A 5 -12.32 -13.32 -26.91
C THR A 5 -12.87 -13.89 -25.60
N LYS A 6 -12.67 -15.20 -25.40
CA LYS A 6 -13.06 -15.91 -24.17
C LYS A 6 -12.25 -15.36 -22.99
N LYS A 7 -12.88 -14.59 -22.14
CA LYS A 7 -12.39 -14.23 -20.81
C LYS A 7 -12.13 -15.54 -20.04
N ARG A 8 -10.87 -15.79 -19.69
CA ARG A 8 -10.40 -17.04 -19.07
C ARG A 8 -10.99 -17.13 -17.66
N MET A 9 -11.97 -18.01 -17.47
CA MET A 9 -12.48 -18.38 -16.15
C MET A 9 -11.36 -19.08 -15.38
N LEU A 10 -10.87 -18.45 -14.32
CA LEU A 10 -10.05 -19.12 -13.33
C LEU A 10 -10.96 -19.97 -12.44
N ALA A 11 -10.58 -21.24 -12.29
CA ALA A 11 -11.28 -22.21 -11.45
C ALA A 11 -11.37 -21.73 -9.99
N PRO A 12 -12.41 -22.14 -9.24
CA PRO A 12 -12.49 -21.82 -7.82
C PRO A 12 -11.30 -22.47 -7.08
N ALA A 13 -10.66 -21.70 -6.22
CA ALA A 13 -9.56 -22.18 -5.38
C ALA A 13 -10.03 -23.38 -4.55
N SER A 14 -9.25 -24.46 -4.60
CA SER A 14 -9.46 -25.71 -3.90
C SER A 14 -9.62 -25.49 -2.38
N GLU A 15 -10.62 -26.17 -1.81
CA GLU A 15 -10.87 -26.32 -0.38
C GLU A 15 -9.61 -26.90 0.31
N GLY A 16 -9.05 -26.12 1.23
CA GLY A 16 -7.94 -26.54 2.07
C GLY A 16 -7.75 -25.63 3.26
N GLY A 17 -8.31 -26.01 4.42
CA GLY A 17 -8.09 -25.40 5.72
C GLY A 17 -9.06 -24.28 6.06
N PHE A 18 -9.84 -24.43 7.12
CA PHE A 18 -10.72 -23.39 7.68
C PHE A 18 -9.87 -22.20 8.15
N SER A 19 -9.60 -21.26 7.26
CA SER A 19 -9.08 -19.93 7.62
C SER A 19 -10.19 -19.25 8.44
N ASN A 20 -9.88 -18.92 9.69
CA ASN A 20 -10.79 -18.23 10.63
C ASN A 20 -10.98 -16.75 10.25
N THR A 21 -10.56 -16.36 9.05
CA THR A 21 -10.63 -14.99 8.51
C THR A 21 -12.10 -14.67 8.17
N PRO A 22 -12.67 -13.58 8.70
CA PRO A 22 -14.03 -13.17 8.38
C PRO A 22 -14.24 -13.02 6.87
N LEU A 23 -15.42 -13.40 6.37
CA LEU A 23 -15.78 -13.32 4.95
C LEU A 23 -15.50 -11.92 4.37
N ARG A 24 -15.78 -10.87 5.13
CA ARG A 24 -15.49 -9.48 4.77
C ARG A 24 -14.01 -9.25 4.46
N GLN A 25 -13.13 -9.77 5.29
CA GLN A 25 -11.68 -9.64 5.11
C GLN A 25 -11.21 -10.36 3.84
N ARG A 26 -11.69 -11.59 3.63
CA ARG A 26 -11.40 -12.36 2.41
C ARG A 26 -11.89 -11.66 1.14
N LEU A 27 -13.08 -11.02 1.20
CA LEU A 27 -13.63 -10.24 0.09
C LEU A 27 -12.78 -9.00 -0.20
N LYS A 28 -12.37 -8.27 0.86
CA LYS A 28 -11.47 -7.12 0.73
C LYS A 28 -10.16 -7.50 0.04
N GLU A 29 -9.51 -8.57 0.51
CA GLU A 29 -8.26 -9.08 -0.06
C GLU A 29 -8.43 -9.50 -1.52
N ALA A 30 -9.48 -10.26 -1.84
CA ALA A 30 -9.74 -10.70 -3.19
C ALA A 30 -10.06 -9.54 -4.14
N LEU A 31 -10.82 -8.53 -3.70
CA LEU A 31 -11.12 -7.33 -4.48
C LEU A 31 -9.86 -6.47 -4.68
N LEU A 32 -9.05 -6.33 -3.62
CA LEU A 32 -7.74 -5.66 -3.68
C LEU A 32 -6.87 -6.28 -4.77
N GLN A 33 -6.67 -7.60 -4.72
CA GLN A 33 -5.87 -8.33 -5.71
C GLN A 33 -6.41 -8.16 -7.13
N ARG A 34 -7.72 -8.16 -7.31
CA ARG A 34 -8.35 -7.98 -8.63
C ARG A 34 -8.19 -6.56 -9.17
N ILE A 35 -8.31 -5.54 -8.31
CA ILE A 35 -8.11 -4.15 -8.73
C ILE A 35 -6.66 -3.94 -9.18
N ILE A 36 -5.70 -4.39 -8.37
CA ILE A 36 -4.27 -4.21 -8.66
C ILE A 36 -3.82 -5.09 -9.84
N GLY A 37 -4.34 -6.32 -9.93
CA GLY A 37 -4.08 -7.21 -11.06
C GLY A 37 -4.76 -6.80 -12.37
N GLY A 38 -5.39 -5.62 -12.43
CA GLY A 38 -6.01 -5.10 -13.66
C GLY A 38 -7.28 -5.84 -14.09
N HIS A 39 -7.94 -6.57 -13.18
CA HIS A 39 -9.23 -7.21 -13.49
C HIS A 39 -10.37 -6.19 -13.60
N TYR A 40 -10.21 -5.07 -12.93
CA TYR A 40 -11.07 -3.90 -13.07
C TYR A 40 -10.23 -2.73 -13.58
N ASP A 41 -10.71 -2.06 -14.62
CA ASP A 41 -10.01 -0.92 -15.19
C ASP A 41 -10.14 0.34 -14.28
N PRO A 42 -9.15 1.25 -14.28
CA PRO A 42 -9.29 2.55 -13.66
C PRO A 42 -10.56 3.27 -14.16
N GLY A 43 -11.35 3.79 -13.23
CA GLY A 43 -12.65 4.39 -13.53
C GLY A 43 -13.79 3.39 -13.77
N GLU A 44 -13.54 2.07 -13.74
CA GLU A 44 -14.60 1.07 -13.84
C GLU A 44 -15.51 1.11 -12.62
N ARG A 45 -16.82 0.96 -12.87
CA ARG A 45 -17.83 0.90 -11.82
C ARG A 45 -17.90 -0.49 -11.20
N LEU A 46 -17.71 -0.57 -9.88
CA LEU A 46 -17.87 -1.78 -9.10
C LEU A 46 -19.34 -1.95 -8.68
N VAL A 47 -20.03 -2.92 -9.27
CA VAL A 47 -21.46 -3.17 -9.00
C VAL A 47 -21.60 -4.22 -7.90
N GLU A 48 -22.05 -3.81 -6.71
CA GLU A 48 -22.18 -4.68 -5.52
C GLU A 48 -22.90 -6.00 -5.81
N LEU A 49 -24.01 -5.97 -6.56
CA LEU A 49 -24.79 -7.15 -6.90
C LEU A 49 -23.96 -8.15 -7.73
N ARG A 50 -23.26 -7.66 -8.74
CA ARG A 50 -22.42 -8.50 -9.62
C ARG A 50 -21.26 -9.14 -8.85
N ILE A 51 -20.63 -8.37 -7.95
CA ILE A 51 -19.57 -8.88 -7.09
C ILE A 51 -20.13 -9.92 -6.11
N ALA A 52 -21.30 -9.66 -5.52
CA ALA A 52 -21.95 -10.60 -4.60
C ALA A 52 -22.27 -11.94 -5.30
N GLU A 53 -22.80 -11.91 -6.51
CA GLU A 53 -23.04 -13.11 -7.34
C GLU A 53 -21.74 -13.87 -7.64
N GLU A 54 -20.70 -13.15 -8.03
CA GLU A 54 -19.39 -13.73 -8.38
C GLU A 54 -18.70 -14.43 -7.20
N PHE A 55 -18.85 -13.87 -5.99
CA PHE A 55 -18.28 -14.42 -4.77
C PHE A 55 -19.25 -15.33 -3.98
N GLY A 56 -20.44 -15.58 -4.49
CA GLY A 56 -21.43 -16.45 -3.82
C GLY A 56 -21.90 -15.90 -2.47
N THR A 57 -22.06 -14.59 -2.32
CA THR A 57 -22.43 -13.92 -1.08
C THR A 57 -23.56 -12.91 -1.27
N SER A 58 -23.98 -12.24 -0.19
CA SER A 58 -24.93 -11.12 -0.26
C SER A 58 -24.19 -9.78 -0.45
N GLN A 59 -24.92 -8.72 -0.84
CA GLN A 59 -24.37 -7.38 -1.05
C GLN A 59 -23.81 -6.73 0.23
N GLY A 60 -24.26 -7.13 1.41
CA GLY A 60 -23.81 -6.55 2.69
C GLY A 60 -22.30 -6.65 2.91
N PRO A 61 -21.73 -7.88 2.93
CA PRO A 61 -20.27 -8.07 3.04
C PRO A 61 -19.49 -7.37 1.92
N VAL A 62 -20.00 -7.32 0.69
CA VAL A 62 -19.35 -6.63 -0.43
C VAL A 62 -19.29 -5.12 -0.17
N ARG A 63 -20.39 -4.54 0.29
CA ARG A 63 -20.44 -3.10 0.63
C ARG A 63 -19.44 -2.73 1.72
N GLU A 64 -19.33 -3.55 2.76
CA GLU A 64 -18.35 -3.32 3.83
C GLU A 64 -16.91 -3.43 3.30
N ALA A 65 -16.62 -4.44 2.48
CA ALA A 65 -15.31 -4.57 1.84
C ALA A 65 -14.97 -3.36 0.95
N LEU A 66 -15.93 -2.88 0.15
CA LEU A 66 -15.75 -1.70 -0.69
C LEU A 66 -15.56 -0.42 0.14
N ARG A 67 -16.23 -0.27 1.28
CA ARG A 67 -15.99 0.86 2.21
C ARG A 67 -14.59 0.84 2.80
N GLU A 68 -14.08 -0.34 3.15
CA GLU A 68 -12.69 -0.47 3.61
C GLU A 68 -11.69 -0.13 2.50
N LEU A 69 -11.94 -0.56 1.26
CA LEU A 69 -11.13 -0.19 0.10
C LEU A 69 -11.23 1.31 -0.22
N GLU A 70 -12.39 1.94 0.01
CA GLU A 70 -12.54 3.39 -0.12
C GLU A 70 -11.69 4.14 0.92
N ALA A 71 -11.66 3.67 2.17
CA ALA A 71 -10.80 4.25 3.20
C ALA A 71 -9.32 4.21 2.82
N THR A 72 -8.90 3.19 2.05
CA THR A 72 -7.54 3.10 1.49
C THR A 72 -7.35 3.91 0.20
N GLY A 73 -8.41 4.41 -0.41
CA GLY A 73 -8.35 5.23 -1.64
C GLY A 73 -8.21 4.44 -2.94
N LEU A 74 -8.32 3.11 -2.89
CA LEU A 74 -8.33 2.24 -4.09
C LEU A 74 -9.62 2.36 -4.89
N VAL A 75 -10.70 2.70 -4.20
CA VAL A 75 -11.98 2.97 -4.82
C VAL A 75 -12.56 4.29 -4.27
N THR A 76 -13.48 4.88 -4.99
CA THR A 76 -14.22 6.07 -4.54
C THR A 76 -15.72 5.83 -4.68
N ASN A 77 -16.48 6.18 -3.65
CA ASN A 77 -17.94 6.16 -3.71
C ASN A 77 -18.46 7.53 -4.15
N ILE A 78 -19.11 7.58 -5.30
CA ILE A 78 -19.77 8.78 -5.79
C ILE A 78 -21.25 8.71 -5.40
N PRO A 79 -21.77 9.62 -4.57
CA PRO A 79 -23.14 9.58 -4.10
C PRO A 79 -24.14 9.44 -5.27
N ARG A 80 -25.07 8.49 -5.15
CA ARG A 80 -26.07 8.14 -6.16
C ARG A 80 -25.55 7.54 -7.47
N ARG A 81 -24.23 7.45 -7.66
CA ARG A 81 -23.61 6.90 -8.87
C ARG A 81 -22.94 5.54 -8.63
N GLY A 82 -22.48 5.28 -7.40
CA GLY A 82 -21.87 4.02 -6.98
C GLY A 82 -20.39 4.11 -6.74
N THR A 83 -19.75 2.96 -6.59
CA THR A 83 -18.31 2.84 -6.29
C THR A 83 -17.52 2.61 -7.58
N TYR A 84 -16.41 3.30 -7.72
CA TYR A 84 -15.53 3.28 -8.90
C TYR A 84 -14.10 3.00 -8.49
N VAL A 85 -13.36 2.29 -9.33
CA VAL A 85 -11.92 2.07 -9.16
C VAL A 85 -11.18 3.40 -9.34
N CYS A 86 -10.33 3.76 -8.40
CA CYS A 86 -9.46 4.93 -8.55
C CYS A 86 -8.32 4.61 -9.52
N ASP A 87 -7.90 5.61 -10.30
CA ASP A 87 -6.67 5.52 -11.07
C ASP A 87 -5.48 5.74 -10.11
N VAL A 88 -5.02 4.64 -9.51
CA VAL A 88 -3.92 4.66 -8.53
C VAL A 88 -2.59 4.20 -9.14
N MET A 89 -2.63 3.72 -10.38
CA MET A 89 -1.49 3.11 -11.09
C MET A 89 -0.87 4.05 -12.12
N SER A 90 -1.42 5.27 -12.31
CA SER A 90 -0.92 6.25 -13.26
C SER A 90 0.37 6.94 -12.78
N GLU A 91 0.91 7.83 -13.61
CA GLU A 91 2.11 8.65 -13.35
C GLU A 91 2.18 9.26 -11.93
N GLY A 92 1.03 9.44 -11.30
CA GLY A 92 0.91 9.95 -9.93
C GLY A 92 1.60 9.11 -8.85
N LEU A 93 1.91 7.82 -9.07
CA LEU A 93 2.64 7.03 -8.08
C LEU A 93 4.09 7.52 -7.92
N ARG A 94 4.79 7.80 -9.02
CA ARG A 94 6.16 8.34 -9.00
C ARG A 94 6.20 9.73 -8.37
N GLU A 95 5.29 10.62 -8.77
CA GLU A 95 5.19 11.97 -8.22
C GLU A 95 4.99 11.92 -6.69
N ILE A 96 4.18 10.98 -6.20
CA ILE A 96 3.95 10.81 -4.77
C ILE A 96 5.22 10.36 -4.04
N TYR A 97 6.00 9.41 -4.58
CA TYR A 97 7.25 9.00 -3.96
C TYR A 97 8.28 10.13 -3.94
N THR A 98 8.35 10.96 -4.99
CA THR A 98 9.17 12.18 -4.99
C THR A 98 8.81 13.13 -3.84
N VAL A 99 7.51 13.41 -3.66
CA VAL A 99 7.02 14.28 -2.58
C VAL A 99 7.18 13.62 -1.21
N ARG A 100 6.83 12.35 -1.09
CA ARG A 100 7.00 11.55 0.12
C ARG A 100 8.45 11.56 0.59
N GLY A 101 9.39 11.29 -0.33
CA GLY A 101 10.82 11.31 -0.04
C GLY A 101 11.30 12.64 0.52
N ALA A 102 10.87 13.76 -0.05
CA ALA A 102 11.22 15.10 0.44
C ALA A 102 10.66 15.37 1.85
N LEU A 103 9.44 14.93 2.14
CA LEU A 103 8.82 15.10 3.45
C LEU A 103 9.48 14.22 4.51
N GLU A 104 9.74 12.95 4.20
CA GLU A 104 10.37 12.00 5.12
C GLU A 104 11.85 12.31 5.36
N GLU A 105 12.58 12.77 4.34
CA GLU A 105 13.93 13.34 4.48
C GLU A 105 13.95 14.45 5.52
N GLN A 106 13.07 15.43 5.37
CA GLN A 106 13.02 16.57 6.30
C GLN A 106 12.57 16.15 7.70
N ALA A 107 11.62 15.23 7.82
CA ALA A 107 11.17 14.71 9.11
C ALA A 107 12.29 13.97 9.83
N THR A 108 13.00 13.09 9.13
CA THR A 108 14.13 12.32 9.68
C THR A 108 15.23 13.24 10.15
N ARG A 109 15.57 14.29 9.38
CA ARG A 109 16.55 15.31 9.79
C ARG A 109 16.15 15.99 11.10
N ILE A 110 14.90 16.43 11.21
CA ILE A 110 14.41 17.11 12.41
C ILE A 110 14.39 16.14 13.60
N ALA A 111 13.84 14.94 13.43
CA ALA A 111 13.69 13.96 14.49
C ALA A 111 15.06 13.51 15.04
N THR A 112 16.04 13.29 14.15
CA THR A 112 17.42 12.93 14.54
C THR A 112 18.11 14.05 15.31
N ARG A 113 18.01 15.31 14.84
CA ARG A 113 18.56 16.47 15.58
C ARG A 113 17.95 16.63 16.97
N ARG A 114 16.70 16.25 17.14
CA ARG A 114 15.99 16.34 18.43
C ARG A 114 16.26 15.13 19.33
N GLY A 115 16.81 14.05 18.81
CA GLY A 115 16.95 12.78 19.52
C GLY A 115 15.58 12.23 19.96
N SER A 116 14.52 12.47 19.19
CA SER A 116 13.13 12.19 19.59
C SER A 116 12.57 10.88 19.04
N CYS A 117 13.35 10.14 18.22
CA CYS A 117 12.92 8.84 17.72
C CYS A 117 13.01 7.75 18.79
N ASP A 118 11.97 6.95 18.92
CA ASP A 118 11.99 5.70 19.67
C ASP A 118 12.66 4.61 18.81
N LEU A 119 13.95 4.39 19.04
CA LEU A 119 14.76 3.44 18.27
C LEU A 119 14.32 1.99 18.48
N ASP A 120 13.84 1.65 19.67
CA ASP A 120 13.39 0.28 19.94
C ASP A 120 12.05 -0.01 19.23
N PHE A 121 11.16 0.97 19.20
CA PHE A 121 9.96 0.90 18.39
C PHE A 121 10.28 0.73 16.91
N LEU A 122 11.20 1.56 16.35
CA LEU A 122 11.58 1.48 14.94
C LEU A 122 12.20 0.13 14.59
N ARG A 123 13.10 -0.40 15.42
CA ARG A 123 13.67 -1.76 15.23
C ARG A 123 12.59 -2.83 15.28
N GLY A 124 11.64 -2.69 16.21
CA GLY A 124 10.51 -3.58 16.32
C GLY A 124 9.62 -3.59 15.07
N GLU A 125 9.40 -2.43 14.44
CA GLU A 125 8.65 -2.36 13.17
C GLU A 125 9.40 -3.04 12.04
N VAL A 126 10.73 -2.86 11.93
CA VAL A 126 11.55 -3.54 10.91
C VAL A 126 11.46 -5.06 11.05
N GLU A 127 11.58 -5.58 12.27
CA GLU A 127 11.47 -7.03 12.50
C GLU A 127 10.06 -7.55 12.19
N ARG A 128 9.00 -6.82 12.54
CA ARG A 128 7.63 -7.18 12.17
C ARG A 128 7.41 -7.18 10.67
N MET A 129 7.95 -6.19 9.94
CA MET A 129 7.94 -6.18 8.47
C MET A 129 8.64 -7.42 7.91
N ARG A 130 9.81 -7.77 8.43
CA ARG A 130 10.57 -8.95 7.99
C ARG A 130 9.79 -10.24 8.21
N LEU A 131 9.16 -10.40 9.36
CA LEU A 131 8.33 -11.58 9.67
C LEU A 131 7.10 -11.67 8.76
N ALA A 132 6.43 -10.55 8.52
CA ALA A 132 5.29 -10.47 7.61
C ALA A 132 5.71 -10.82 6.16
N ALA A 133 6.85 -10.31 5.70
CA ALA A 133 7.41 -10.63 4.40
C ALA A 133 7.70 -12.12 4.22
N VAL A 134 8.34 -12.76 5.21
CA VAL A 134 8.62 -14.21 5.21
C VAL A 134 7.34 -15.03 5.22
N ALA A 135 6.29 -14.55 5.90
CA ALA A 135 4.98 -15.21 5.93
C ALA A 135 4.16 -14.95 4.65
N GLY A 136 4.60 -14.07 3.75
CA GLY A 136 3.82 -13.64 2.58
C GLY A 136 2.60 -12.77 2.94
N ASP A 137 2.56 -12.22 4.15
CA ASP A 137 1.48 -11.32 4.60
C ASP A 137 1.79 -9.88 4.20
N THR A 138 1.45 -9.56 2.96
CA THR A 138 1.68 -8.23 2.38
C THR A 138 0.93 -7.12 3.14
N LEU A 139 -0.25 -7.41 3.68
CA LEU A 139 -1.02 -6.40 4.41
C LEU A 139 -0.35 -6.04 5.74
N ALA A 140 0.09 -7.03 6.50
CA ALA A 140 0.85 -6.80 7.73
C ALA A 140 2.18 -6.07 7.45
N LEU A 141 2.89 -6.45 6.37
CA LEU A 141 4.10 -5.75 5.94
C LEU A 141 3.83 -4.25 5.68
N VAL A 142 2.76 -3.92 4.95
CA VAL A 142 2.36 -2.52 4.68
C VAL A 142 2.02 -1.79 5.97
N GLU A 143 1.25 -2.40 6.86
CA GLU A 143 0.87 -1.81 8.15
C GLU A 143 2.11 -1.41 8.96
N HIS A 144 3.07 -2.32 9.09
CA HIS A 144 4.31 -2.07 9.82
C HIS A 144 5.22 -1.05 9.13
N SER A 145 5.29 -1.06 7.79
CA SER A 145 6.04 -0.05 7.04
C SER A 145 5.45 1.36 7.23
N VAL A 146 4.13 1.49 7.16
CA VAL A 146 3.45 2.77 7.40
C VAL A 146 3.63 3.22 8.84
N SER A 147 3.56 2.31 9.81
CA SER A 147 3.79 2.57 11.23
C SER A 147 5.21 3.09 11.49
N PHE A 148 6.21 2.47 10.87
CA PHE A 148 7.62 2.89 10.92
C PHE A 148 7.81 4.34 10.47
N HIS A 149 7.36 4.67 9.25
CA HIS A 149 7.50 6.02 8.70
C HIS A 149 6.69 7.05 9.49
N ARG A 150 5.49 6.69 9.93
CA ARG A 150 4.63 7.53 10.78
C ARG A 150 5.33 7.92 12.08
N ALA A 151 5.99 6.97 12.75
CA ALA A 151 6.71 7.23 13.99
C ALA A 151 7.81 8.29 13.81
N ILE A 152 8.56 8.24 12.70
CA ILE A 152 9.58 9.26 12.38
C ILE A 152 8.92 10.62 12.10
N MET A 153 7.81 10.62 11.34
CA MET A 153 7.07 11.85 11.03
C MET A 153 6.52 12.52 12.29
N GLU A 154 6.01 11.74 13.24
CA GLU A 154 5.52 12.23 14.54
C GLU A 154 6.67 12.74 15.42
N ALA A 155 7.79 12.01 15.47
CA ALA A 155 9.00 12.40 16.20
C ALA A 155 9.58 13.73 15.71
N ALA A 156 9.42 14.09 14.45
CA ALA A 156 9.79 15.41 13.93
C ALA A 156 9.04 16.56 14.63
N GLY A 157 7.85 16.30 15.18
CA GLY A 157 7.05 17.30 15.91
C GLY A 157 6.59 18.48 15.05
N ASN A 158 6.62 18.33 13.73
CA ASN A 158 6.11 19.34 12.78
C ASN A 158 4.73 18.94 12.26
N ARG A 159 3.70 19.50 12.88
CA ARG A 159 2.30 19.17 12.60
C ARG A 159 1.91 19.42 11.14
N LEU A 160 2.42 20.48 10.50
CA LEU A 160 2.09 20.78 9.11
C LEU A 160 2.69 19.73 8.18
N LEU A 161 3.96 19.39 8.38
CA LEU A 161 4.65 18.36 7.61
C LEU A 161 3.95 17.01 7.73
N PHE A 162 3.55 16.62 8.94
CA PHE A 162 2.80 15.39 9.20
C PHE A 162 1.44 15.38 8.49
N ASN A 163 0.68 16.48 8.53
CA ASN A 163 -0.63 16.57 7.86
C ASN A 163 -0.51 16.46 6.33
N ILE A 164 0.52 17.08 5.75
CA ILE A 164 0.77 16.98 4.31
C ILE A 164 1.11 15.52 3.96
N TRP A 165 2.00 14.88 4.72
CA TRP A 165 2.36 13.48 4.53
C TRP A 165 1.13 12.56 4.61
N GLN A 166 0.27 12.73 5.61
CA GLN A 166 -0.98 11.96 5.72
C GLN A 166 -1.91 12.15 4.51
N SER A 167 -1.96 13.36 3.93
CA SER A 167 -2.80 13.63 2.76
C SER A 167 -2.40 12.87 1.50
N LEU A 168 -1.17 12.34 1.45
CA LEU A 168 -0.67 11.52 0.35
C LEU A 168 -1.26 10.09 0.32
N ARG A 169 -2.06 9.71 1.31
CA ARG A 169 -2.64 8.36 1.45
C ARG A 169 -1.58 7.26 1.33
N ILE A 170 -0.55 7.38 2.15
CA ILE A 170 0.66 6.54 2.09
C ILE A 170 0.34 5.04 2.17
N GLU A 171 -0.60 4.64 3.05
CA GLU A 171 -1.01 3.24 3.20
C GLU A 171 -1.45 2.61 1.87
N THR A 172 -2.34 3.30 1.14
CA THR A 172 -2.80 2.85 -0.17
C THR A 172 -1.66 2.72 -1.17
N ARG A 173 -0.80 3.73 -1.23
CA ARG A 173 0.32 3.76 -2.19
C ARG A 173 1.34 2.69 -1.89
N THR A 174 1.67 2.48 -0.62
CA THR A 174 2.56 1.40 -0.19
C THR A 174 1.94 0.03 -0.51
N THR A 175 0.63 -0.16 -0.26
CA THR A 175 -0.08 -1.40 -0.62
C THR A 175 0.06 -1.71 -2.12
N ILE A 176 -0.19 -0.73 -2.97
CA ILE A 176 -0.09 -0.89 -4.43
C ILE A 176 1.35 -1.27 -4.83
N THR A 177 2.33 -0.57 -4.26
CA THR A 177 3.74 -0.82 -4.56
C THR A 177 4.15 -2.24 -4.17
N MET A 178 3.77 -2.71 -2.97
CA MET A 178 4.13 -4.06 -2.49
C MET A 178 3.46 -5.19 -3.27
N LEU A 179 2.52 -4.89 -4.14
CA LEU A 179 1.84 -5.87 -5.01
C LEU A 179 2.41 -5.89 -6.43
N VAL A 180 3.44 -5.07 -6.72
CA VAL A 180 4.19 -5.17 -7.97
C VAL A 180 4.90 -6.54 -8.03
N GLU A 181 4.70 -7.27 -9.12
CA GLU A 181 5.33 -8.58 -9.30
C GLU A 181 6.86 -8.48 -9.33
N GLY A 182 7.52 -9.46 -8.73
CA GLY A 182 8.98 -9.60 -8.74
C GLY A 182 9.71 -8.82 -7.65
N LEU A 183 9.00 -8.19 -6.72
CA LEU A 183 9.63 -7.55 -5.56
C LEU A 183 10.05 -8.59 -4.51
N ASP A 184 11.27 -8.46 -4.00
CA ASP A 184 11.70 -9.16 -2.79
C ASP A 184 11.22 -8.41 -1.55
N LEU A 185 10.11 -8.88 -0.97
CA LEU A 185 9.50 -8.24 0.20
C LEU A 185 10.40 -8.29 1.43
N VAL A 186 11.29 -9.29 1.54
CA VAL A 186 12.25 -9.38 2.65
C VAL A 186 13.33 -8.32 2.49
N GLU A 187 13.87 -8.14 1.27
CA GLU A 187 14.83 -7.08 0.98
C GLU A 187 14.22 -5.70 1.26
N ILE A 188 12.95 -5.48 0.86
CA ILE A 188 12.22 -4.25 1.13
C ILE A 188 12.08 -4.02 2.65
N ALA A 189 11.72 -5.04 3.43
CA ALA A 189 11.64 -4.92 4.88
C ALA A 189 12.99 -4.49 5.48
N LEU A 190 14.07 -5.15 5.08
CA LEU A 190 15.43 -4.90 5.58
C LEU A 190 16.01 -3.55 5.10
N SER A 191 15.50 -2.98 4.01
CA SER A 191 15.93 -1.66 3.51
C SER A 191 15.64 -0.51 4.49
N HIS A 192 14.86 -0.76 5.55
CA HIS A 192 14.61 0.20 6.64
C HIS A 192 15.71 0.21 7.70
N GLU A 193 16.54 -0.85 7.82
CA GLU A 193 17.62 -0.93 8.81
C GLU A 193 18.64 0.22 8.69
N PRO A 194 19.10 0.61 7.47
CA PRO A 194 20.02 1.73 7.32
C PRO A 194 19.47 3.05 7.88
N ILE A 195 18.14 3.27 7.79
CA ILE A 195 17.49 4.47 8.34
C ILE A 195 17.63 4.46 9.88
N VAL A 196 17.31 3.33 10.51
CA VAL A 196 17.43 3.18 11.97
C VAL A 196 18.87 3.37 12.42
N ALA A 197 19.83 2.77 11.71
CA ALA A 197 21.25 2.88 12.01
C ALA A 197 21.76 4.34 11.92
N ALA A 198 21.33 5.07 10.89
CA ALA A 198 21.71 6.46 10.69
C ALA A 198 21.10 7.39 11.78
N ILE A 199 19.83 7.18 12.14
CA ILE A 199 19.19 7.91 13.25
C ILE A 199 19.91 7.62 14.57
N ALA A 200 20.22 6.36 14.84
CA ALA A 200 20.95 5.96 16.06
C ALA A 200 22.37 6.55 16.15
N GLY A 201 23.01 6.75 15.00
CA GLY A 201 24.32 7.42 14.91
C GLY A 201 24.27 8.93 15.18
N GLY A 202 23.09 9.54 15.20
CA GLY A 202 22.91 10.97 15.50
C GLY A 202 23.33 11.94 14.39
N ASP A 203 23.80 11.44 13.23
CA ASP A 203 24.10 12.28 12.07
C ASP A 203 22.79 12.57 11.29
N ALA A 204 22.23 13.74 11.54
CA ALA A 204 20.95 14.13 10.97
C ALA A 204 20.98 14.29 9.43
N GLU A 205 22.13 14.67 8.85
CA GLU A 205 22.24 14.81 7.41
C GLU A 205 22.39 13.43 6.73
N LEU A 206 23.13 12.52 7.35
CA LEU A 206 23.22 11.14 6.89
C LEU A 206 21.84 10.46 6.97
N ALA A 207 21.17 10.55 8.13
CA ALA A 207 19.86 9.95 8.33
C ALA A 207 18.82 10.46 7.33
N ALA A 208 18.84 11.78 7.05
CA ALA A 208 17.98 12.40 6.05
C ALA A 208 18.23 11.86 4.64
N ARG A 209 19.50 11.77 4.22
CA ARG A 209 19.86 11.21 2.91
C ARG A 209 19.43 9.76 2.77
N VAL A 210 19.68 8.92 3.78
CA VAL A 210 19.31 7.50 3.76
C VAL A 210 17.79 7.35 3.67
N ALA A 211 17.01 8.14 4.40
CA ALA A 211 15.55 8.15 4.30
C ALA A 211 15.07 8.58 2.91
N ARG A 212 15.73 9.56 2.28
CA ARG A 212 15.44 9.98 0.91
C ARG A 212 15.72 8.87 -0.10
N GLU A 213 16.91 8.29 -0.05
CA GLU A 213 17.37 7.22 -0.96
C GLU A 213 16.45 6.01 -0.90
N HIS A 214 15.93 5.68 0.30
CA HIS A 214 14.95 4.63 0.49
C HIS A 214 13.67 4.89 -0.34
N GLN A 215 13.15 6.13 -0.35
CA GLN A 215 11.97 6.46 -1.14
C GLN A 215 12.27 6.59 -2.64
N ASP A 216 13.46 7.09 -3.01
CA ASP A 216 13.90 7.20 -4.41
C ASP A 216 14.02 5.83 -5.10
N TRP A 217 14.27 4.76 -4.33
CA TRP A 217 14.26 3.40 -4.86
C TRP A 217 12.85 3.02 -5.36
N PHE A 218 11.81 3.33 -4.60
CA PHE A 218 10.42 3.07 -5.00
C PHE A 218 9.96 3.93 -6.18
N GLU A 219 10.47 5.16 -6.29
CA GLU A 219 10.21 6.04 -7.45
C GLU A 219 10.67 5.40 -8.78
N ARG A 220 11.72 4.58 -8.74
CA ARG A 220 12.31 3.92 -9.92
C ARG A 220 11.65 2.61 -10.30
N LEU A 221 10.75 2.08 -9.47
CA LEU A 221 10.06 0.83 -9.79
C LEU A 221 9.28 0.95 -11.12
N PRO A 222 9.27 -0.11 -11.94
CA PRO A 222 8.43 -0.12 -13.12
C PRO A 222 6.96 -0.05 -12.70
N VAL A 223 6.29 1.04 -13.03
CA VAL A 223 4.84 1.14 -12.87
C VAL A 223 4.23 0.15 -13.87
N PRO A 224 3.34 -0.78 -13.44
CA PRO A 224 2.61 -1.59 -14.38
C PRO A 224 1.90 -0.68 -15.38
N SER A 225 2.30 -0.73 -16.63
CA SER A 225 1.61 0.02 -17.68
C SER A 225 0.19 -0.51 -17.77
N SER A 226 -0.80 0.34 -17.51
CA SER A 226 -2.16 0.05 -17.95
C SER A 226 -2.07 -0.26 -19.44
N SER A 227 -2.31 -1.51 -19.81
CA SER A 227 -2.37 -1.90 -21.21
C SER A 227 -3.50 -1.09 -21.86
N ASN A 228 -3.12 0.02 -22.47
CA ASN A 228 -3.99 0.85 -23.28
C ASN A 228 -4.26 0.06 -24.57
N THR A 229 -5.17 -0.90 -24.49
CA THR A 229 -5.75 -1.50 -25.69
C THR A 229 -6.95 -0.65 -26.07
N ARG A 230 -6.70 0.25 -27.03
CA ARG A 230 -7.75 0.98 -27.76
C ARG A 230 -8.67 0.01 -28.51
#